data_6991d837762b1ceb1235103558338405
#
_entry.id   6991d837762b1ceb1235103558338405
#
_cell.length_a   1.000
_cell.length_b   1.000
_cell.length_c   1.000
_cell.angle_alpha   90.00
_cell.angle_beta   90.00
_cell.angle_gamma   90.00
#
_symmetry.space_group_name_H-M   'P 1'
#
loop_
_entity.id
_entity.type
_entity.pdbx_description
1 polymer ?
#
loop_
_entity_poly.entity_id
_entity_poly.type
_entity_poly.pdbx_seq_one_letter_code
_entity_poly.pdbx_strand_id
1 'polypeptide(L)'
;MKRKISLSLIVIASLVLLLTTGVSAKQPPRRIKFKPGATTASVTGRLNGWNDKAQYVIRVRAGQTMNLSVEGKCDDCHPDVTVKSPANANDTVDPDMCQCRVEVSNTAAGDYLITVGENRKGERWKGAFVLSVEVR
;
A
#
# COMPACT_ATOMS: atom_id res chain seq x y z
N MET A 1 12.74 -77.62 -7.92
CA MET A 1 11.64 -76.70 -7.59
C MET A 1 12.17 -75.27 -7.56
N LYS A 2 11.88 -74.50 -8.55
CA LYS A 2 12.33 -73.11 -8.65
C LYS A 2 11.24 -72.21 -8.13
N ARG A 3 11.44 -71.64 -6.92
CA ARG A 3 10.55 -70.60 -6.40
C ARG A 3 10.86 -69.29 -7.08
N LYS A 4 9.94 -68.81 -7.89
CA LYS A 4 9.98 -67.48 -8.44
C LYS A 4 9.54 -66.51 -7.34
N ILE A 5 10.48 -65.74 -6.83
CA ILE A 5 10.18 -64.62 -5.94
C ILE A 5 9.77 -63.47 -6.82
N SER A 6 8.46 -63.19 -6.84
CA SER A 6 7.90 -62.01 -7.50
C SER A 6 8.19 -60.79 -6.61
N LEU A 7 9.14 -59.99 -7.05
CA LEU A 7 9.44 -58.72 -6.40
C LEU A 7 8.40 -57.70 -6.81
N SER A 8 7.34 -57.61 -6.04
CA SER A 8 6.38 -56.50 -6.19
C SER A 8 7.04 -55.21 -5.74
N LEU A 9 7.50 -54.46 -6.70
CA LEU A 9 8.01 -53.09 -6.49
C LEU A 9 6.83 -52.21 -6.12
N ILE A 10 6.62 -51.98 -4.84
CA ILE A 10 5.67 -50.95 -4.37
C ILE A 10 6.35 -49.64 -4.58
N VAL A 11 6.06 -49.00 -5.70
CA VAL A 11 6.37 -47.58 -5.93
C VAL A 11 5.39 -46.78 -5.11
N ILE A 12 5.80 -46.43 -3.90
CA ILE A 12 5.12 -45.41 -3.10
C ILE A 12 5.48 -44.09 -3.73
N ALA A 13 4.63 -43.67 -4.67
CA ALA A 13 4.66 -42.29 -5.15
C ALA A 13 4.21 -41.41 -4.00
N SER A 14 5.16 -40.90 -3.23
CA SER A 14 4.96 -39.84 -2.24
C SER A 14 4.62 -38.58 -3.02
N LEU A 15 3.32 -38.39 -3.26
CA LEU A 15 2.77 -37.14 -3.76
C LEU A 15 2.91 -36.11 -2.63
N VAL A 16 4.07 -35.49 -2.54
CA VAL A 16 4.29 -34.33 -1.68
C VAL A 16 3.48 -33.20 -2.29
N LEU A 17 2.24 -33.07 -1.81
CA LEU A 17 1.40 -31.93 -2.09
C LEU A 17 2.05 -30.74 -1.39
N LEU A 18 2.90 -30.03 -2.13
CA LEU A 18 3.41 -28.72 -1.73
C LEU A 18 2.20 -27.78 -1.66
N LEU A 19 1.60 -27.72 -0.49
CA LEU A 19 0.72 -26.64 -0.11
C LEU A 19 1.57 -25.36 -0.07
N THR A 20 1.73 -24.75 -1.23
CA THR A 20 2.18 -23.37 -1.30
C THR A 20 1.10 -22.52 -0.67
N THR A 21 1.16 -22.38 0.65
CA THR A 21 0.45 -21.31 1.33
C THR A 21 0.96 -20.03 0.69
N GLY A 22 0.16 -19.46 -0.19
CA GLY A 22 0.40 -18.15 -0.77
C GLY A 22 0.40 -17.14 0.36
N VAL A 23 1.53 -16.96 1.01
CA VAL A 23 1.77 -15.80 1.86
C VAL A 23 1.69 -14.64 0.91
N SER A 24 0.56 -13.93 0.93
CA SER A 24 0.40 -12.66 0.22
C SER A 24 1.46 -11.72 0.78
N ALA A 25 2.62 -11.70 0.15
CA ALA A 25 3.71 -10.84 0.54
C ALA A 25 3.21 -9.41 0.41
N LYS A 26 3.06 -8.75 1.57
CA LYS A 26 2.68 -7.34 1.65
C LYS A 26 3.68 -6.57 0.78
N GLN A 27 3.23 -6.01 -0.32
CA GLN A 27 4.11 -5.27 -1.21
C GLN A 27 4.80 -4.13 -0.43
N PRO A 28 6.11 -3.98 -0.58
CA PRO A 28 6.82 -2.89 0.08
C PRO A 28 6.31 -1.54 -0.45
N PRO A 29 6.32 -0.50 0.39
CA PRO A 29 5.90 0.83 -0.02
C PRO A 29 6.67 1.32 -1.25
N ARG A 30 5.98 1.88 -2.23
CA ARG A 30 6.59 2.45 -3.44
C ARG A 30 7.14 3.84 -3.12
N ARG A 31 8.40 4.09 -3.50
CA ARG A 31 9.00 5.41 -3.30
C ARG A 31 8.54 6.40 -4.36
N ILE A 32 7.98 7.53 -3.90
CA ILE A 32 7.68 8.70 -4.73
C ILE A 32 8.95 9.53 -4.87
N LYS A 33 9.30 9.86 -6.11
CA LYS A 33 10.46 10.71 -6.42
C LYS A 33 9.98 11.92 -7.19
N PHE A 34 10.46 13.10 -6.78
CA PHE A 34 10.29 14.31 -7.56
C PHE A 34 11.27 14.33 -8.73
N LYS A 35 10.84 14.90 -9.84
CA LYS A 35 11.78 15.27 -10.91
C LYS A 35 12.69 16.38 -10.41
N PRO A 36 13.92 16.51 -10.93
CA PRO A 36 14.80 17.60 -10.56
C PRO A 36 14.11 18.97 -10.71
N GLY A 37 14.10 19.75 -9.62
CA GLY A 37 13.47 21.07 -9.58
C GLY A 37 11.95 21.08 -9.43
N ALA A 38 11.29 19.92 -9.42
CA ALA A 38 9.84 19.85 -9.20
C ALA A 38 9.50 19.80 -7.71
N THR A 39 8.41 20.47 -7.34
CA THR A 39 7.81 20.44 -5.99
C THR A 39 6.58 19.54 -5.94
N THR A 40 6.16 19.00 -7.08
CA THR A 40 4.98 18.14 -7.21
C THR A 40 5.34 16.81 -7.84
N ALA A 41 4.65 15.76 -7.42
CA ALA A 41 4.71 14.45 -8.02
C ALA A 41 3.33 13.78 -7.97
N SER A 42 3.01 12.95 -8.97
CA SER A 42 1.78 12.17 -8.99
C SER A 42 2.07 10.71 -9.28
N VAL A 43 1.33 9.84 -8.63
CA VAL A 43 1.40 8.39 -8.86
C VAL A 43 0.00 7.82 -9.00
N THR A 44 -0.16 6.87 -9.91
CA THR A 44 -1.41 6.14 -10.07
C THR A 44 -1.37 4.83 -9.30
N GLY A 45 -2.51 4.44 -8.77
CA GLY A 45 -2.71 3.18 -8.08
C GLY A 45 -4.11 2.62 -8.32
N ARG A 46 -4.36 1.46 -7.74
CA ARG A 46 -5.67 0.81 -7.78
C ARG A 46 -5.92 0.12 -6.45
N LEU A 47 -7.15 0.23 -5.96
CA LEU A 47 -7.65 -0.55 -4.84
C LEU A 47 -8.64 -1.59 -5.33
N ASN A 48 -8.57 -2.80 -4.79
CA ASN A 48 -9.40 -3.93 -5.18
C ASN A 48 -10.50 -4.24 -4.16
N GLY A 49 -10.62 -3.44 -3.13
CA GLY A 49 -11.67 -3.55 -2.11
C GLY A 49 -11.23 -3.09 -0.72
N TRP A 50 -12.08 -3.29 0.27
CA TRP A 50 -11.97 -2.73 1.62
C TRP A 50 -10.69 -3.04 2.38
N ASN A 51 -10.08 -4.16 2.12
CA ASN A 51 -8.87 -4.56 2.81
C ASN A 51 -7.59 -4.24 2.01
N ASP A 52 -7.75 -3.68 0.83
CA ASP A 52 -6.62 -3.31 0.00
C ASP A 52 -6.05 -1.95 0.42
N LYS A 53 -4.73 -1.84 0.34
CA LYS A 53 -3.99 -0.64 0.69
C LYS A 53 -2.83 -0.47 -0.27
N ALA A 54 -2.70 0.72 -0.80
CA ALA A 54 -1.52 1.13 -1.55
C ALA A 54 -0.64 2.00 -0.64
N GLN A 55 0.63 1.63 -0.49
CA GLN A 55 1.56 2.33 0.38
C GLN A 55 2.68 2.98 -0.43
N TYR A 56 2.99 4.20 -0.05
CA TYR A 56 4.02 5.01 -0.67
C TYR A 56 4.93 5.63 0.40
N VAL A 57 6.17 5.89 0.03
CA VAL A 57 7.14 6.58 0.87
C VAL A 57 7.65 7.79 0.12
N ILE A 58 7.69 8.93 0.81
CA ILE A 58 8.26 10.17 0.29
C ILE A 58 9.23 10.76 1.31
N ARG A 59 10.38 11.22 0.83
CA ARG A 59 11.36 11.91 1.66
C ARG A 59 11.15 13.41 1.58
N VAL A 60 11.02 14.05 2.74
CA VAL A 60 10.89 15.50 2.88
C VAL A 60 11.92 16.05 3.84
N ARG A 61 12.17 17.35 3.76
CA ARG A 61 13.06 18.09 4.67
C ARG A 61 12.26 18.63 5.85
N ALA A 62 12.96 19.01 6.90
CA ALA A 62 12.33 19.70 8.01
C ALA A 62 11.81 21.09 7.59
N GLY A 63 10.69 21.51 8.19
CA GLY A 63 10.14 22.85 8.02
C GLY A 63 9.38 23.08 6.72
N GLN A 64 9.11 22.04 5.94
CA GLN A 64 8.32 22.14 4.72
C GLN A 64 6.82 21.96 5.02
N THR A 65 5.99 22.32 4.05
CA THR A 65 4.56 21.96 4.03
C THR A 65 4.35 20.94 2.94
N MET A 66 3.74 19.81 3.30
CA MET A 66 3.40 18.74 2.36
C MET A 66 1.89 18.66 2.22
N ASN A 67 1.40 18.82 0.99
CA ASN A 67 0.00 18.65 0.63
C ASN A 67 -0.17 17.38 -0.18
N LEU A 68 -1.14 16.56 0.22
CA LEU A 68 -1.51 15.34 -0.47
C LEU A 68 -2.97 15.46 -0.94
N SER A 69 -3.23 14.96 -2.13
CA SER A 69 -4.59 14.80 -2.62
C SER A 69 -4.72 13.46 -3.34
N VAL A 70 -5.85 12.79 -3.11
CA VAL A 70 -6.21 11.57 -3.82
C VAL A 70 -7.43 11.85 -4.67
N GLU A 71 -7.30 11.59 -5.95
CA GLU A 71 -8.39 11.67 -6.91
C GLU A 71 -8.88 10.26 -7.24
N GLY A 72 -10.16 10.03 -7.01
CA GLY A 72 -10.87 8.81 -7.30
C GLY A 72 -12.34 9.15 -7.30
N LYS A 73 -13.16 8.41 -6.58
CA LYS A 73 -14.56 8.74 -6.35
C LYS A 73 -14.72 9.56 -5.06
N CYS A 74 -14.11 10.74 -5.03
CA CYS A 74 -14.03 11.59 -3.84
C CYS A 74 -15.40 12.05 -3.29
N ASP A 75 -16.39 12.15 -4.14
CA ASP A 75 -17.75 12.56 -3.76
C ASP A 75 -18.38 11.59 -2.77
N ASP A 76 -17.96 10.32 -2.82
CA ASP A 76 -18.42 9.24 -1.94
C ASP A 76 -17.38 8.89 -0.85
N CYS A 77 -16.42 9.76 -0.56
CA CYS A 77 -15.35 9.52 0.41
C CYS A 77 -14.41 8.34 0.07
N HIS A 78 -14.15 8.11 -1.19
CA HIS A 78 -13.26 7.06 -1.68
C HIS A 78 -12.26 7.58 -2.72
N PRO A 79 -11.00 7.19 -2.64
CA PRO A 79 -10.33 6.54 -1.52
C PRO A 79 -9.94 7.52 -0.42
N ASP A 80 -9.46 6.97 0.69
CA ASP A 80 -8.96 7.67 1.86
C ASP A 80 -7.44 7.71 1.88
N VAL A 81 -6.83 8.76 2.41
CA VAL A 81 -5.39 8.90 2.54
C VAL A 81 -4.97 9.20 3.97
N THR A 82 -4.01 8.43 4.48
CA THR A 82 -3.41 8.64 5.80
C THR A 82 -1.91 8.81 5.67
N VAL A 83 -1.30 9.56 6.60
CA VAL A 83 0.13 9.88 6.59
C VAL A 83 0.74 9.61 7.95
N LYS A 84 1.86 8.90 7.98
CA LYS A 84 2.67 8.70 9.19
C LYS A 84 3.97 9.48 9.10
N SER A 85 4.24 10.24 10.15
CA SER A 85 5.47 11.02 10.30
C SER A 85 6.67 10.12 10.61
N PRO A 86 7.88 10.44 10.13
CA PRO A 86 9.10 9.77 10.54
C PRO A 86 9.52 10.10 11.97
N ALA A 87 9.07 11.23 12.51
CA ALA A 87 9.42 11.65 13.87
C ALA A 87 8.67 10.85 14.94
N ASN A 88 7.45 10.39 14.63
CA ASN A 88 6.63 9.61 15.54
C ASN A 88 5.78 8.62 14.75
N ALA A 89 6.11 7.34 14.86
CA ALA A 89 5.38 6.28 14.16
C ALA A 89 3.90 6.16 14.57
N ASN A 90 3.56 6.70 15.74
CA ASN A 90 2.19 6.73 16.27
C ASN A 90 1.43 8.01 15.87
N ASP A 91 2.14 8.99 15.32
CA ASP A 91 1.55 10.22 14.85
C ASP A 91 1.01 10.00 13.44
N THR A 92 -0.25 9.68 13.37
CA THR A 92 -0.96 9.50 12.11
C THR A 92 -1.82 10.74 11.91
N VAL A 93 -1.55 11.48 10.87
CA VAL A 93 -2.49 12.51 10.42
C VAL A 93 -3.61 11.77 9.71
N ASP A 94 -4.66 11.47 10.46
CA ASP A 94 -5.89 10.93 9.88
C ASP A 94 -6.71 12.09 9.33
N PRO A 95 -7.14 12.01 8.08
CA PRO A 95 -8.10 12.96 7.56
C PRO A 95 -9.41 12.77 8.33
N ASP A 96 -9.98 13.86 8.78
CA ASP A 96 -11.36 13.85 9.24
C ASP A 96 -12.28 13.32 8.14
N MET A 97 -13.35 12.68 8.53
CA MET A 97 -14.31 11.98 7.67
C MET A 97 -14.37 12.50 6.22
N CYS A 98 -14.09 11.62 5.26
CA CYS A 98 -14.22 11.89 3.83
C CYS A 98 -13.15 12.83 3.26
N GLN A 99 -11.96 12.87 3.79
CA GLN A 99 -10.91 13.71 3.23
C GLN A 99 -10.05 12.95 2.22
N CYS A 100 -10.13 13.39 0.98
CA CYS A 100 -9.17 13.06 -0.05
C CYS A 100 -7.95 14.01 -0.05
N ARG A 101 -7.81 14.85 0.96
CA ARG A 101 -6.69 15.81 1.08
C ARG A 101 -6.16 15.83 2.50
N VAL A 102 -4.84 15.87 2.61
CA VAL A 102 -4.13 15.99 3.88
C VAL A 102 -3.05 17.05 3.73
N GLU A 103 -2.97 17.95 4.70
CA GLU A 103 -1.86 18.90 4.84
C GLU A 103 -1.03 18.54 6.05
N VAL A 104 0.27 18.47 5.87
CA VAL A 104 1.25 18.33 6.95
C VAL A 104 2.12 19.56 6.95
N SER A 105 1.86 20.45 7.89
CA SER A 105 2.65 21.68 8.09
C SER A 105 3.87 21.41 8.93
N ASN A 106 4.96 22.16 8.69
CA ASN A 106 6.20 22.08 9.45
C ASN A 106 6.73 20.65 9.59
N THR A 107 6.96 20.00 8.45
CA THR A 107 7.41 18.61 8.38
C THR A 107 8.70 18.35 9.17
N ALA A 108 8.81 17.17 9.76
CA ALA A 108 10.09 16.63 10.22
C ALA A 108 10.89 16.11 9.02
N ALA A 109 12.22 16.15 9.09
CA ALA A 109 13.06 15.54 8.07
C ALA A 109 12.95 14.01 8.10
N GLY A 110 12.77 13.38 6.96
CA GLY A 110 12.76 11.92 6.86
C GLY A 110 11.73 11.37 5.88
N ASP A 111 11.50 10.08 5.98
CA ASP A 111 10.58 9.35 5.13
C ASP A 111 9.17 9.29 5.75
N TYR A 112 8.22 9.88 5.07
CA TYR A 112 6.80 9.79 5.42
C TYR A 112 6.16 8.58 4.74
N LEU A 113 5.38 7.80 5.50
CA LEU A 113 4.60 6.70 4.97
C LEU A 113 3.18 7.20 4.65
N ILE A 114 2.82 7.15 3.39
CA ILE A 114 1.50 7.50 2.87
C ILE A 114 0.75 6.19 2.58
N THR A 115 -0.45 6.07 3.12
CA THR A 115 -1.32 4.92 2.87
C THR A 115 -2.61 5.41 2.21
N VAL A 116 -2.90 4.88 1.04
CA VAL A 116 -4.19 5.06 0.36
C VAL A 116 -4.99 3.79 0.56
N GLY A 117 -6.18 3.93 1.10
CA GLY A 117 -7.07 2.83 1.41
C GLY A 117 -8.52 3.18 1.16
N GLU A 118 -9.40 2.23 1.32
CA GLU A 118 -10.82 2.48 1.24
C GLU A 118 -11.37 2.98 2.58
N ASN A 119 -12.20 4.01 2.52
CA ASN A 119 -12.93 4.47 3.69
C ASN A 119 -14.01 3.45 4.08
N ARG A 120 -13.90 2.88 5.28
CA ARG A 120 -14.84 1.87 5.78
C ARG A 120 -16.16 2.44 6.27
N LYS A 121 -16.33 3.74 6.28
CA LYS A 121 -17.56 4.42 6.72
C LYS A 121 -18.60 4.56 5.61
N GLY A 122 -18.19 4.31 4.36
CA GLY A 122 -19.07 4.37 3.19
C GLY A 122 -19.37 3.01 2.58
N GLU A 123 -19.91 3.02 1.39
CA GLU A 123 -20.11 1.80 0.59
C GLU A 123 -18.78 1.21 0.13
N ARG A 124 -18.78 -0.09 -0.17
CA ARG A 124 -17.59 -0.76 -0.70
C ARG A 124 -17.20 -0.17 -2.05
N TRP A 125 -15.96 0.25 -2.16
CA TRP A 125 -15.42 0.80 -3.39
C TRP A 125 -14.16 0.05 -3.84
N LYS A 126 -13.98 -0.01 -5.13
CA LYS A 126 -12.75 -0.47 -5.78
C LYS A 126 -12.54 0.36 -7.04
N GLY A 127 -11.32 0.69 -7.34
CA GLY A 127 -11.05 1.50 -8.53
C GLY A 127 -9.63 2.01 -8.61
N ALA A 128 -9.36 2.73 -9.69
CA ALA A 128 -8.11 3.45 -9.88
C ALA A 128 -8.16 4.78 -9.14
N PHE A 129 -7.00 5.24 -8.69
CA PHE A 129 -6.82 6.55 -8.09
C PHE A 129 -5.54 7.21 -8.57
N VAL A 130 -5.47 8.52 -8.40
CA VAL A 130 -4.26 9.32 -8.57
C VAL A 130 -3.93 9.96 -7.21
N LEU A 131 -2.74 9.67 -6.69
CA LEU A 131 -2.19 10.35 -5.53
C LEU A 131 -1.26 11.45 -6.03
N SER A 132 -1.57 12.68 -5.68
CA SER A 132 -0.74 13.86 -5.94
C SER A 132 -0.12 14.36 -4.65
N VAL A 133 1.16 14.68 -4.69
CA VAL A 133 1.92 15.19 -3.56
C VAL A 133 2.61 16.47 -4.00
N GLU A 134 2.45 17.53 -3.18
CA GLU A 134 3.16 18.79 -3.31
C GLU A 134 3.95 19.06 -2.04
N VAL A 135 5.21 19.47 -2.19
CA VAL A 135 6.08 19.85 -1.06
C VAL A 135 6.70 21.23 -1.33
N ARG A 136 6.49 22.14 -0.43
CA ARG A 136 7.00 23.52 -0.49
C ARG A 136 7.86 23.88 0.71
#